data_53f9f1c28974b25b38edb1b6be347f69
#
_entry.id   53f9f1c28974b25b38edb1b6be347f69
#
_cell.length_a   1.000
_cell.length_b   1.000
_cell.length_c   1.000
_cell.angle_alpha   90.00
_cell.angle_beta   90.00
_cell.angle_gamma   90.00
#
_symmetry.space_group_name_H-M   'P 1'
#
loop_
_entity.id
_entity.type
_entity.pdbx_description
1 polymer ?
#
loop_
_entity_poly.entity_id
_entity_poly.type
_entity_poly.pdbx_seq_one_letter_code
_entity_poly.pdbx_strand_id
1 'polypeptide(L)'
;MKKLFATAGMLMFFGVVFAGGLLTNGNQSAQYIRMLSRNASTTYDAVYFNPAGLMKMDNGFYVAIHSQTLFQTKTITSGYPYLNDSKYEGEVTVPVFPTGFAIYKLDKVAFSLGFGPNSGGGSAEYGEGLPSFEKTISGLVPGLAGLAKLNQNVTNYKTAISFKGESIFWGIQGGASYKINDMFAVYGGARYVPATNTYTGYIKNIEVKVNGAFKNAATFLGNEIAPALKGMANQSTAAASSVQPLISGGAGGLTLAQANGAGLITAAQRAQLEGGLLGLGVTSAQISAMPITTVQGTYNAGAATLNGQAAQMTATGAQLADKSVDVKQTGSGITPIIGVNITPVEGLNIGMKYEFKTTLKLTNATTIDGTGMFPDGAETSSDLPALFSVGADYKVNPDMNFSISYNNYNDKGVDWGKNIYGEPRTISDNCWELSVGAQRTIVKGLAVSVGYLHTDMGVTHEFNSDFSYYSNSNTFGAGFEIKPMANLTIDLGMLLTNYASAAKSFKDTNPAVGNYVEMYDKHNLGFAIGLGYHFGAK
;
A
#
# COMPACT_ATOMS: atom_id res chain seq x y z
N MET A 1 29.89 -21.07 -13.53
CA MET A 1 28.47 -21.20 -13.91
C MET A 1 27.45 -21.27 -12.76
N LYS A 2 27.81 -21.67 -11.52
CA LYS A 2 26.87 -21.76 -10.37
C LYS A 2 26.29 -20.40 -9.89
N LYS A 3 26.83 -19.23 -10.31
CA LYS A 3 26.37 -17.90 -9.93
C LYS A 3 25.52 -17.19 -11.01
N LEU A 4 25.21 -17.86 -12.13
CA LEU A 4 24.61 -17.19 -13.29
C LEU A 4 23.09 -16.99 -13.22
N PHE A 5 22.36 -17.70 -12.37
CA PHE A 5 20.89 -17.73 -12.40
C PHE A 5 20.24 -17.81 -11.02
N ALA A 6 20.90 -17.34 -9.97
CA ALA A 6 20.30 -17.32 -8.62
C ALA A 6 19.14 -16.30 -8.47
N THR A 7 18.97 -15.39 -9.42
CA THR A 7 18.04 -14.25 -9.31
C THR A 7 16.69 -14.46 -10.02
N ALA A 8 16.59 -15.41 -10.93
CA ALA A 8 15.33 -15.67 -11.65
C ALA A 8 14.28 -16.48 -10.84
N GLY A 9 14.65 -16.97 -9.66
CA GLY A 9 13.74 -17.73 -8.77
C GLY A 9 12.85 -16.87 -7.87
N MET A 10 12.92 -15.54 -7.95
CA MET A 10 12.28 -14.63 -6.99
C MET A 10 10.94 -14.03 -7.45
N LEU A 11 10.33 -14.61 -8.48
CA LEU A 11 9.04 -14.13 -9.04
C LEU A 11 7.80 -14.80 -8.40
N MET A 12 7.96 -15.53 -7.29
CA MET A 12 6.82 -16.05 -6.53
C MET A 12 6.60 -15.22 -5.27
N PHE A 13 6.02 -14.03 -5.41
CA PHE A 13 5.39 -13.36 -4.29
C PHE A 13 3.91 -13.72 -4.24
N PHE A 14 3.58 -14.78 -3.54
CA PHE A 14 2.25 -14.96 -2.98
C PHE A 14 2.14 -14.08 -1.73
N GLY A 15 2.16 -12.77 -1.91
CA GLY A 15 1.83 -11.81 -0.87
C GLY A 15 0.34 -11.58 -0.91
N VAL A 16 -0.40 -12.05 0.08
CA VAL A 16 -1.78 -11.61 0.28
C VAL A 16 -1.70 -10.11 0.59
N VAL A 17 -2.12 -9.27 -0.35
CA VAL A 17 -2.18 -7.82 -0.16
C VAL A 17 -3.39 -7.52 0.70
N PHE A 18 -3.15 -7.13 1.93
CA PHE A 18 -4.19 -6.72 2.86
C PHE A 18 -4.59 -5.28 2.61
N ALA A 19 -5.85 -5.07 2.33
CA ALA A 19 -6.46 -3.77 2.13
C ALA A 19 -6.95 -3.18 3.44
N GLY A 20 -6.09 -2.96 4.39
CA GLY A 20 -6.37 -2.21 5.61
C GLY A 20 -5.29 -1.16 5.81
N GLY A 21 -5.67 0.09 6.01
CA GLY A 21 -4.74 1.17 6.30
C GLY A 21 -4.99 1.75 7.67
N LEU A 22 -3.94 2.26 8.33
CA LEU A 22 -4.08 3.11 9.51
C LEU A 22 -4.93 4.33 9.16
N LEU A 23 -5.93 4.60 9.97
CA LEU A 23 -6.96 5.56 9.68
C LEU A 23 -7.13 6.51 10.85
N THR A 24 -6.97 7.79 10.57
CA THR A 24 -7.50 8.84 11.40
C THR A 24 -8.81 9.32 10.77
N ASN A 25 -9.87 9.36 11.53
CA ASN A 25 -11.22 9.61 11.03
C ASN A 25 -11.79 10.97 11.47
N GLY A 26 -10.93 11.96 11.60
CA GLY A 26 -11.30 13.32 12.05
C GLY A 26 -12.12 14.14 11.06
N ASN A 27 -11.98 13.94 9.77
CA ASN A 27 -12.58 14.78 8.71
C ASN A 27 -14.09 14.54 8.55
N GLN A 28 -14.90 14.79 9.58
CA GLN A 28 -16.33 14.49 9.56
C GLN A 28 -17.24 15.72 9.41
N SER A 29 -16.70 16.95 9.44
CA SER A 29 -17.50 18.15 9.28
C SER A 29 -16.68 19.32 8.76
N ALA A 30 -17.34 20.33 8.15
CA ALA A 30 -16.73 21.62 7.84
C ALA A 30 -16.27 22.36 9.11
N GLN A 31 -16.96 22.14 10.23
CA GLN A 31 -16.59 22.65 11.54
C GLN A 31 -15.25 22.11 12.03
N TYR A 32 -15.00 20.81 11.82
CA TYR A 32 -13.68 20.21 12.09
C TYR A 32 -12.61 20.82 11.19
N ILE A 33 -12.85 20.92 9.89
CA ILE A 33 -11.88 21.47 8.93
C ILE A 33 -11.42 22.86 9.33
N ARG A 34 -12.31 23.71 9.83
CA ARG A 34 -11.96 25.09 10.20
C ARG A 34 -11.32 25.24 11.58
N MET A 35 -11.41 24.21 12.48
CA MET A 35 -10.91 24.36 13.85
C MET A 35 -10.06 23.18 14.36
N LEU A 36 -10.19 21.98 13.77
CA LEU A 36 -9.41 20.73 14.04
C LEU A 36 -9.54 20.14 15.45
N SER A 37 -10.17 20.80 16.41
CA SER A 37 -10.38 20.34 17.78
C SER A 37 -11.88 20.33 18.11
N ARG A 38 -12.49 19.13 18.15
CA ARG A 38 -13.95 18.98 18.25
C ARG A 38 -14.43 17.96 19.27
N ASN A 39 -13.55 17.32 20.04
CA ASN A 39 -13.95 16.25 20.97
C ASN A 39 -14.83 16.74 22.16
N ALA A 40 -14.98 18.04 22.35
CA ALA A 40 -15.93 18.64 23.27
C ALA A 40 -17.04 19.42 22.58
N SER A 41 -17.27 19.18 21.26
CA SER A 41 -18.31 19.86 20.50
C SER A 41 -19.70 19.71 21.14
N THR A 42 -20.48 20.78 21.06
CA THR A 42 -21.88 20.83 21.48
C THR A 42 -22.79 21.37 20.36
N THR A 43 -22.36 21.24 19.08
CA THR A 43 -23.06 21.67 17.89
C THR A 43 -23.42 20.47 16.99
N TYR A 44 -23.75 20.66 15.73
CA TYR A 44 -24.24 19.60 14.83
C TYR A 44 -23.29 18.39 14.72
N ASP A 45 -21.98 18.63 14.63
CA ASP A 45 -20.98 17.59 14.50
C ASP A 45 -20.67 16.84 15.83
N ALA A 46 -21.27 17.30 16.93
CA ALA A 46 -21.24 16.55 18.19
C ALA A 46 -21.82 15.13 18.02
N VAL A 47 -22.73 14.90 17.08
CA VAL A 47 -23.20 13.55 16.70
C VAL A 47 -22.03 12.58 16.52
N TYR A 48 -20.96 13.04 15.91
CA TYR A 48 -19.76 12.25 15.65
C TYR A 48 -18.71 12.39 16.76
N PHE A 49 -18.36 13.64 17.15
CA PHE A 49 -17.21 13.90 18.02
C PHE A 49 -17.52 13.75 19.51
N ASN A 50 -18.69 14.25 19.98
CA ASN A 50 -19.10 14.28 21.37
C ASN A 50 -20.62 14.10 21.49
N PRO A 51 -21.17 12.92 21.19
CA PRO A 51 -22.62 12.78 21.12
C PRO A 51 -23.33 13.04 22.45
N ALA A 52 -22.70 12.83 23.61
CA ALA A 52 -23.26 13.23 24.91
C ALA A 52 -23.38 14.78 25.04
N GLY A 53 -22.56 15.54 24.34
CA GLY A 53 -22.59 17.01 24.28
C GLY A 53 -23.83 17.59 23.59
N LEU A 54 -24.59 16.79 22.82
CA LEU A 54 -25.87 17.17 22.23
C LEU A 54 -26.89 17.63 23.28
N MET A 55 -26.72 17.19 24.53
CA MET A 55 -27.58 17.61 25.65
C MET A 55 -27.41 19.10 26.02
N LYS A 56 -26.40 19.80 25.48
CA LYS A 56 -26.19 21.24 25.64
C LYS A 56 -26.90 22.10 24.57
N MET A 57 -27.44 21.46 23.55
CA MET A 57 -28.25 22.15 22.52
C MET A 57 -29.63 22.49 23.08
N ASP A 58 -30.28 23.47 22.47
CA ASP A 58 -31.70 23.79 22.76
C ASP A 58 -32.61 22.64 22.28
N ASN A 59 -33.84 22.58 22.82
CA ASN A 59 -34.83 21.64 22.34
C ASN A 59 -35.22 21.94 20.88
N GLY A 60 -35.41 20.91 20.07
CA GLY A 60 -35.78 21.07 18.68
C GLY A 60 -35.24 19.97 17.77
N PHE A 61 -35.50 20.14 16.48
CA PHE A 61 -34.99 19.28 15.44
C PHE A 61 -33.93 20.01 14.64
N TYR A 62 -32.78 19.33 14.45
CA TYR A 62 -31.62 19.89 13.78
C TYR A 62 -31.20 18.98 12.63
N VAL A 63 -30.83 19.60 11.52
CA VAL A 63 -30.22 18.90 10.37
C VAL A 63 -28.98 19.67 9.93
N ALA A 64 -27.90 18.96 9.63
CA ALA A 64 -26.74 19.55 9.00
C ALA A 64 -26.22 18.65 7.88
N ILE A 65 -25.77 19.28 6.81
CA ILE A 65 -25.09 18.62 5.69
C ILE A 65 -23.77 19.33 5.42
N HIS A 66 -22.74 18.56 5.19
CA HIS A 66 -21.42 19.07 4.86
C HIS A 66 -20.86 18.38 3.63
N SER A 67 -20.03 19.07 2.89
CA SER A 67 -19.22 18.49 1.82
C SER A 67 -17.80 18.98 1.92
N GLN A 68 -16.86 18.11 1.63
CA GLN A 68 -15.44 18.43 1.55
C GLN A 68 -14.95 18.11 0.14
N THR A 69 -13.95 18.85 -0.31
CA THR A 69 -13.15 18.55 -1.49
C THR A 69 -11.70 18.39 -1.03
N LEU A 70 -11.09 17.25 -1.34
CA LEU A 70 -9.74 16.92 -0.90
C LEU A 70 -8.85 16.64 -2.11
N PHE A 71 -7.65 17.18 -2.06
CA PHE A 71 -6.58 16.98 -3.04
C PHE A 71 -5.37 16.42 -2.32
N GLN A 72 -4.92 15.23 -2.68
CA GLN A 72 -3.74 14.63 -2.11
C GLN A 72 -2.79 14.20 -3.22
N THR A 73 -1.52 14.59 -3.12
CA THR A 73 -0.45 14.08 -3.94
C THR A 73 0.38 13.11 -3.11
N LYS A 74 0.65 11.95 -3.68
CA LYS A 74 1.53 10.91 -3.15
C LYS A 74 2.73 10.78 -4.07
N THR A 75 3.94 10.90 -3.53
CA THR A 75 5.17 10.77 -4.29
C THR A 75 6.01 9.65 -3.69
N ILE A 76 6.49 8.75 -4.55
CA ILE A 76 7.42 7.69 -4.19
C ILE A 76 8.68 7.90 -5.01
N THR A 77 9.83 8.03 -4.34
CA THR A 77 11.14 8.11 -5.02
C THR A 77 11.93 6.87 -4.66
N SER A 78 12.33 6.08 -5.66
CA SER A 78 13.09 4.84 -5.49
C SER A 78 14.54 5.01 -5.96
N GLY A 79 15.48 4.62 -5.11
CA GLY A 79 16.91 4.54 -5.46
C GLY A 79 17.31 3.24 -6.15
N TYR A 80 16.37 2.39 -6.57
CA TYR A 80 16.69 1.15 -7.28
C TYR A 80 17.29 1.47 -8.66
N PRO A 81 18.52 0.96 -8.97
CA PRO A 81 19.33 1.49 -10.08
C PRO A 81 18.85 1.12 -11.49
N TYR A 82 17.92 0.18 -11.62
CA TYR A 82 17.46 -0.32 -12.92
C TYR A 82 16.06 0.16 -13.31
N LEU A 83 15.39 1.01 -12.50
CA LEU A 83 14.14 1.63 -12.91
C LEU A 83 14.38 2.65 -14.02
N ASN A 84 13.45 2.73 -14.97
CA ASN A 84 13.50 3.76 -16.03
C ASN A 84 13.25 5.16 -15.45
N ASP A 85 12.37 5.25 -14.45
CA ASP A 85 12.12 6.46 -13.69
C ASP A 85 12.36 6.19 -12.20
N SER A 86 12.86 7.18 -11.49
CA SER A 86 13.06 7.10 -10.05
C SER A 86 11.87 7.65 -9.25
N LYS A 87 10.93 8.35 -9.89
CA LYS A 87 9.82 9.06 -9.25
C LYS A 87 8.48 8.60 -9.79
N TYR A 88 7.60 8.23 -8.88
CA TYR A 88 6.23 7.79 -9.16
C TYR A 88 5.26 8.71 -8.43
N GLU A 89 4.30 9.26 -9.13
CA GLU A 89 3.30 10.15 -8.55
C GLU A 89 1.91 9.55 -8.67
N GLY A 90 1.18 9.61 -7.56
CA GLY A 90 -0.23 9.25 -7.48
C GLY A 90 -1.04 10.44 -7.00
N GLU A 91 -2.07 10.78 -7.74
CA GLU A 91 -3.01 11.83 -7.37
C GLU A 91 -4.28 11.23 -6.78
N VAL A 92 -4.76 11.81 -5.69
CA VAL A 92 -6.05 11.50 -5.09
C VAL A 92 -6.89 12.77 -5.09
N THR A 93 -7.98 12.75 -5.81
CA THR A 93 -8.97 13.81 -5.80
C THR A 93 -10.30 13.26 -5.30
N VAL A 94 -10.83 13.86 -4.24
CA VAL A 94 -12.16 13.58 -3.71
C VAL A 94 -13.00 14.84 -3.91
N PRO A 95 -13.76 14.94 -5.00
CA PRO A 95 -14.51 16.17 -5.31
C PRO A 95 -15.66 16.40 -4.33
N VAL A 96 -16.23 15.34 -3.79
CA VAL A 96 -17.35 15.39 -2.84
C VAL A 96 -17.14 14.34 -1.75
N PHE A 97 -17.03 14.79 -0.51
CA PHE A 97 -16.96 13.94 0.67
C PHE A 97 -18.12 14.30 1.60
N PRO A 98 -19.31 13.70 1.40
CA PRO A 98 -20.54 14.13 2.03
C PRO A 98 -20.63 13.63 3.46
N THR A 99 -21.04 14.47 4.38
CA THR A 99 -21.47 14.10 5.73
C THR A 99 -22.80 14.73 6.08
N GLY A 100 -23.57 14.07 6.93
CA GLY A 100 -24.87 14.57 7.34
C GLY A 100 -25.19 14.20 8.77
N PHE A 101 -25.89 15.09 9.48
CA PHE A 101 -26.32 14.90 10.86
C PHE A 101 -27.76 15.28 11.02
N ALA A 102 -28.51 14.47 11.78
CA ALA A 102 -29.86 14.78 12.22
C ALA A 102 -29.95 14.56 13.74
N ILE A 103 -30.57 15.51 14.44
CA ILE A 103 -30.65 15.50 15.90
C ILE A 103 -32.07 15.87 16.29
N TYR A 104 -32.68 15.08 17.16
CA TYR A 104 -33.94 15.41 17.82
C TYR A 104 -33.72 15.53 19.31
N LYS A 105 -33.67 16.77 19.82
CA LYS A 105 -33.36 17.10 21.21
C LYS A 105 -34.63 17.44 21.97
N LEU A 106 -34.84 16.72 23.06
CA LEU A 106 -35.86 16.94 24.08
C LEU A 106 -35.19 17.33 25.40
N ASP A 107 -35.96 17.68 26.43
CA ASP A 107 -35.41 18.18 27.71
C ASP A 107 -34.27 17.33 28.29
N LYS A 108 -34.48 16.00 28.42
CA LYS A 108 -33.49 15.09 29.00
C LYS A 108 -32.92 14.07 28.03
N VAL A 109 -33.39 14.03 26.79
CA VAL A 109 -32.97 13.02 25.81
C VAL A 109 -32.67 13.70 24.47
N ALA A 110 -31.64 13.25 23.77
CA ALA A 110 -31.41 13.58 22.38
C ALA A 110 -31.18 12.31 21.57
N PHE A 111 -31.89 12.13 20.49
CA PHE A 111 -31.63 11.10 19.49
C PHE A 111 -30.81 11.71 18.36
N SER A 112 -29.84 10.95 17.88
CA SER A 112 -28.94 11.42 16.83
C SER A 112 -28.74 10.37 15.76
N LEU A 113 -28.59 10.85 14.51
CA LEU A 113 -28.21 10.06 13.34
C LEU A 113 -27.08 10.81 12.63
N GLY A 114 -26.00 10.11 12.31
CA GLY A 114 -24.87 10.60 11.53
C GLY A 114 -24.62 9.72 10.32
N PHE A 115 -24.24 10.31 9.21
CA PHE A 115 -23.85 9.62 7.99
C PHE A 115 -22.62 10.31 7.38
N GLY A 116 -21.66 9.52 6.91
CA GLY A 116 -20.50 10.03 6.19
C GLY A 116 -19.45 8.96 5.96
N PRO A 117 -18.42 9.23 5.17
CA PRO A 117 -17.28 8.34 5.06
C PRO A 117 -16.54 8.26 6.39
N ASN A 118 -16.50 7.07 6.98
CA ASN A 118 -15.75 6.81 8.22
C ASN A 118 -14.25 6.71 7.95
N SER A 119 -13.88 6.33 6.71
CA SER A 119 -12.49 6.18 6.26
C SER A 119 -12.42 6.08 4.73
N GLY A 120 -11.26 6.39 4.16
CA GLY A 120 -11.05 6.36 2.71
C GLY A 120 -11.80 7.49 2.01
N GLY A 121 -12.42 7.19 0.88
CA GLY A 121 -13.25 8.13 0.10
C GLY A 121 -12.55 8.72 -1.11
N GLY A 122 -11.35 8.28 -1.43
CA GLY A 122 -10.60 8.68 -2.62
C GLY A 122 -10.11 7.50 -3.46
N SER A 123 -9.79 7.79 -4.71
CA SER A 123 -9.13 6.89 -5.65
C SER A 123 -7.71 7.37 -5.88
N ALA A 124 -6.72 6.51 -5.64
CA ALA A 124 -5.33 6.76 -5.99
C ALA A 124 -5.03 6.08 -7.32
N GLU A 125 -4.57 6.84 -8.31
CA GLU A 125 -4.20 6.34 -9.63
C GLU A 125 -2.73 6.64 -9.89
N TYR A 126 -1.98 5.60 -10.27
CA TYR A 126 -0.58 5.66 -10.67
C TYR A 126 -0.49 5.21 -12.13
N GLY A 127 -0.42 6.17 -13.05
CA GLY A 127 -0.37 5.91 -14.49
C GLY A 127 0.90 5.20 -14.93
N GLU A 128 1.98 5.40 -14.19
CA GLU A 128 3.29 4.76 -14.40
C GLU A 128 3.50 3.51 -13.50
N GLY A 129 2.46 3.11 -12.74
CA GLY A 129 2.55 2.02 -11.78
C GLY A 129 3.27 2.40 -10.50
N LEU A 130 3.89 1.41 -9.86
CA LEU A 130 4.61 1.53 -8.59
C LEU A 130 5.99 0.88 -8.68
N PRO A 131 7.00 1.35 -7.92
CA PRO A 131 8.33 0.73 -7.88
C PRO A 131 8.30 -0.77 -7.65
N SER A 132 7.46 -1.27 -6.73
CA SER A 132 7.35 -2.70 -6.42
C SER A 132 6.91 -3.54 -7.63
N PHE A 133 6.06 -2.99 -8.49
CA PHE A 133 5.63 -3.67 -9.72
C PHE A 133 6.72 -3.64 -10.79
N GLU A 134 7.34 -2.49 -10.99
CA GLU A 134 8.34 -2.29 -12.02
C GLU A 134 9.67 -2.97 -11.70
N LYS A 135 10.09 -3.02 -10.42
CA LYS A 135 11.31 -3.73 -9.98
C LYS A 135 11.34 -5.19 -10.41
N THR A 136 10.20 -5.85 -10.44
CA THR A 136 10.07 -7.22 -10.92
C THR A 136 10.50 -7.38 -12.38
N ILE A 137 10.22 -6.37 -13.21
CA ILE A 137 10.53 -6.35 -14.63
C ILE A 137 11.95 -5.81 -14.86
N SER A 138 12.29 -4.71 -14.23
CA SER A 138 13.60 -4.07 -14.36
C SER A 138 14.74 -4.97 -13.88
N GLY A 139 14.47 -5.84 -12.91
CA GLY A 139 15.37 -6.89 -12.44
C GLY A 139 15.78 -7.90 -13.52
N LEU A 140 15.05 -7.97 -14.64
CA LEU A 140 15.46 -8.77 -15.80
C LEU A 140 16.80 -8.28 -16.38
N VAL A 141 17.08 -6.98 -16.33
CA VAL A 141 18.33 -6.42 -16.89
C VAL A 141 19.55 -7.03 -16.20
N PRO A 142 19.74 -6.90 -14.87
CA PRO A 142 20.85 -7.55 -14.18
C PRO A 142 20.69 -9.08 -14.12
N GLY A 143 19.46 -9.61 -14.06
CA GLY A 143 19.19 -11.04 -14.00
C GLY A 143 19.57 -11.80 -15.26
N LEU A 144 19.48 -11.15 -16.43
CA LEU A 144 19.82 -11.74 -17.72
C LEU A 144 21.21 -11.35 -18.25
N ALA A 145 22.01 -10.61 -17.46
CA ALA A 145 23.37 -10.20 -17.86
C ALA A 145 24.26 -11.37 -18.29
N GLY A 146 24.03 -12.56 -17.73
CA GLY A 146 24.74 -13.79 -18.12
C GLY A 146 24.51 -14.24 -19.56
N LEU A 147 23.42 -13.82 -20.22
CA LEU A 147 23.13 -14.13 -21.61
C LEU A 147 24.12 -13.47 -22.59
N ALA A 148 24.89 -12.47 -22.14
CA ALA A 148 25.99 -11.90 -22.91
C ALA A 148 27.00 -12.98 -23.38
N LYS A 149 27.18 -14.06 -22.63
CA LYS A 149 28.00 -15.22 -23.04
C LYS A 149 27.44 -16.00 -24.22
N LEU A 150 26.16 -15.82 -24.51
CA LEU A 150 25.47 -16.36 -25.69
C LEU A 150 25.29 -15.29 -26.77
N ASN A 151 26.06 -14.19 -26.72
CA ASN A 151 25.91 -13.02 -27.60
C ASN A 151 24.51 -12.37 -27.53
N GLN A 152 23.83 -12.50 -26.40
CA GLN A 152 22.55 -11.87 -26.13
C GLN A 152 22.72 -10.85 -24.99
N ASN A 153 23.06 -9.62 -25.33
CA ASN A 153 23.30 -8.55 -24.34
C ASN A 153 22.00 -7.82 -24.02
N VAL A 154 21.45 -8.03 -22.83
CA VAL A 154 20.26 -7.37 -22.32
C VAL A 154 20.69 -6.09 -21.59
N THR A 155 20.19 -4.93 -22.04
CA THR A 155 20.65 -3.61 -21.55
C THR A 155 19.57 -2.73 -20.98
N ASN A 156 18.30 -2.97 -21.32
CA ASN A 156 17.16 -2.17 -20.87
C ASN A 156 15.87 -2.99 -21.01
N TYR A 157 14.77 -2.44 -20.52
CA TYR A 157 13.43 -2.98 -20.64
C TYR A 157 12.44 -1.85 -20.94
N LYS A 158 11.24 -2.18 -21.33
CA LYS A 158 10.07 -1.30 -21.28
C LYS A 158 8.83 -2.13 -20.99
N THR A 159 7.83 -1.48 -20.41
CA THR A 159 6.56 -2.09 -20.04
C THR A 159 5.50 -1.01 -19.91
N ALA A 160 4.23 -1.37 -20.04
CA ALA A 160 3.10 -0.53 -19.71
C ALA A 160 2.53 -1.02 -18.37
N ILE A 161 2.58 -0.16 -17.35
CA ILE A 161 2.05 -0.45 -16.01
C ILE A 161 1.03 0.63 -15.66
N SER A 162 -0.09 0.23 -15.08
CA SER A 162 -1.04 1.14 -14.45
C SER A 162 -1.64 0.46 -13.24
N PHE A 163 -1.87 1.24 -12.20
CA PHE A 163 -2.53 0.77 -10.99
C PHE A 163 -3.47 1.84 -10.45
N LYS A 164 -4.69 1.43 -10.10
CA LYS A 164 -5.68 2.25 -9.45
C LYS A 164 -6.28 1.50 -8.27
N GLY A 165 -6.28 2.16 -7.10
CA GLY A 165 -6.89 1.66 -5.89
C GLY A 165 -7.89 2.68 -5.34
N GLU A 166 -9.08 2.20 -4.97
CA GLU A 166 -10.10 2.99 -4.30
C GLU A 166 -10.54 2.27 -3.03
N SER A 167 -10.76 3.03 -1.96
CA SER A 167 -11.21 2.48 -0.68
C SER A 167 -12.21 3.45 -0.06
N ILE A 168 -13.37 2.95 0.35
CA ILE A 168 -14.37 3.72 1.07
C ILE A 168 -15.06 2.86 2.14
N PHE A 169 -15.05 3.38 3.36
CA PHE A 169 -15.76 2.84 4.52
C PHE A 169 -16.80 3.87 4.94
N TRP A 170 -18.06 3.59 4.68
CA TRP A 170 -19.14 4.45 5.12
C TRP A 170 -19.41 4.26 6.60
N GLY A 171 -19.91 5.31 7.28
CA GLY A 171 -20.36 5.25 8.66
C GLY A 171 -21.80 5.72 8.75
N ILE A 172 -22.66 4.87 9.28
CA ILE A 172 -24.06 5.20 9.62
C ILE A 172 -24.17 5.03 11.13
N GLN A 173 -24.14 6.16 11.85
CA GLN A 173 -24.13 6.18 13.32
C GLN A 173 -25.50 6.57 13.85
N GLY A 174 -26.01 5.82 14.82
CA GLY A 174 -27.23 6.15 15.55
C GLY A 174 -27.07 5.94 17.05
N GLY A 175 -27.79 6.73 17.84
CA GLY A 175 -27.76 6.58 19.29
C GLY A 175 -28.59 7.62 20.04
N ALA A 176 -28.53 7.53 21.36
CA ALA A 176 -29.26 8.42 22.25
C ALA A 176 -28.35 8.99 23.35
N SER A 177 -28.53 10.26 23.64
CA SER A 177 -27.88 10.96 24.75
C SER A 177 -28.90 11.22 25.84
N TYR A 178 -28.47 11.12 27.10
CA TYR A 178 -29.32 11.36 28.26
C TYR A 178 -28.66 12.33 29.23
N LYS A 179 -29.40 13.36 29.65
CA LYS A 179 -28.99 14.32 30.64
C LYS A 179 -29.27 13.77 32.03
N ILE A 180 -28.23 13.39 32.78
CA ILE A 180 -28.33 12.92 34.18
C ILE A 180 -28.68 14.11 35.08
N ASN A 181 -27.92 15.20 34.94
CA ASN A 181 -28.12 16.47 35.62
C ASN A 181 -27.48 17.61 34.79
N ASP A 182 -27.37 18.82 35.33
CA ASP A 182 -26.83 19.98 34.60
C ASP A 182 -25.33 19.85 34.32
N MET A 183 -24.61 19.05 35.11
CA MET A 183 -23.17 18.80 34.92
C MET A 183 -22.88 17.59 34.04
N PHE A 184 -23.68 16.52 34.08
CA PHE A 184 -23.38 15.25 33.45
C PHE A 184 -24.41 14.81 32.42
N ALA A 185 -23.94 14.40 31.26
CA ALA A 185 -24.71 13.69 30.25
C ALA A 185 -23.95 12.48 29.73
N VAL A 186 -24.68 11.46 29.30
CA VAL A 186 -24.13 10.21 28.75
C VAL A 186 -24.69 9.91 27.39
N TYR A 187 -23.99 9.08 26.61
CA TYR A 187 -24.41 8.62 25.29
C TYR A 187 -24.18 7.11 25.17
N GLY A 188 -25.11 6.45 24.49
CA GLY A 188 -24.97 5.08 23.99
C GLY A 188 -25.48 4.97 22.56
N GLY A 189 -24.71 4.32 21.72
CA GLY A 189 -25.06 4.14 20.30
C GLY A 189 -24.14 3.18 19.58
N ALA A 190 -24.33 3.10 18.27
CA ALA A 190 -23.47 2.29 17.42
C ALA A 190 -23.33 2.91 16.03
N ARG A 191 -22.26 2.51 15.33
CA ARG A 191 -22.02 2.84 13.92
C ARG A 191 -21.96 1.57 13.10
N TYR A 192 -22.78 1.49 12.06
CA TYR A 192 -22.67 0.47 11.01
C TYR A 192 -21.68 0.95 9.95
N VAL A 193 -20.72 0.09 9.58
CA VAL A 193 -19.60 0.44 8.69
C VAL A 193 -19.57 -0.53 7.50
N PRO A 194 -20.34 -0.28 6.43
CA PRO A 194 -20.14 -0.94 5.16
C PRO A 194 -18.88 -0.43 4.47
N ALA A 195 -18.07 -1.36 3.94
CA ALA A 195 -16.78 -1.08 3.34
C ALA A 195 -16.69 -1.67 1.94
N THR A 196 -16.04 -0.92 1.05
CA THR A 196 -15.72 -1.35 -0.31
C THR A 196 -14.31 -0.91 -0.67
N ASN A 197 -13.50 -1.83 -1.21
CA ASN A 197 -12.26 -1.53 -1.91
C ASN A 197 -12.39 -1.99 -3.36
N THR A 198 -11.74 -1.28 -4.27
CA THR A 198 -11.63 -1.66 -5.68
C THR A 198 -10.18 -1.53 -6.11
N TYR A 199 -9.67 -2.54 -6.79
CA TYR A 199 -8.33 -2.55 -7.35
C TYR A 199 -8.40 -2.91 -8.82
N THR A 200 -7.88 -2.02 -9.68
CA THR A 200 -7.75 -2.26 -11.11
C THR A 200 -6.33 -1.93 -11.54
N GLY A 201 -5.82 -2.67 -12.50
CA GLY A 201 -4.49 -2.41 -13.00
C GLY A 201 -4.04 -3.43 -14.01
N TYR A 202 -2.88 -3.15 -14.61
CA TYR A 202 -2.24 -4.07 -15.54
C TYR A 202 -0.73 -3.88 -15.58
N ILE A 203 -0.06 -4.93 -16.01
CA ILE A 203 1.33 -4.96 -16.45
C ILE A 203 1.31 -5.65 -17.81
N LYS A 204 1.66 -4.93 -18.88
CA LYS A 204 1.53 -5.38 -20.26
C LYS A 204 2.74 -4.97 -21.11
N ASN A 205 2.88 -5.63 -22.26
CA ASN A 205 3.89 -5.31 -23.25
C ASN A 205 5.30 -5.31 -22.65
N ILE A 206 5.62 -6.34 -21.86
CA ILE A 206 6.95 -6.47 -21.26
C ILE A 206 7.95 -6.81 -22.35
N GLU A 207 8.90 -5.91 -22.60
CA GLU A 207 9.97 -6.09 -23.58
C GLU A 207 11.34 -5.86 -22.94
N VAL A 208 12.34 -6.56 -23.44
CA VAL A 208 13.76 -6.36 -23.08
C VAL A 208 14.56 -5.92 -24.31
N LYS A 209 15.50 -5.00 -24.11
CA LYS A 209 16.38 -4.50 -25.18
C LYS A 209 17.57 -5.44 -25.32
N VAL A 210 17.57 -6.24 -26.37
CA VAL A 210 18.60 -7.26 -26.66
C VAL A 210 19.40 -6.80 -27.86
N ASN A 211 20.72 -6.65 -27.70
CA ASN A 211 21.63 -6.21 -28.77
C ASN A 211 21.11 -4.94 -29.53
N GLY A 212 20.51 -4.01 -28.78
CA GLY A 212 20.00 -2.74 -29.31
C GLY A 212 18.54 -2.75 -29.77
N ALA A 213 17.89 -3.91 -29.94
CA ALA A 213 16.48 -4.03 -30.36
C ALA A 213 15.58 -4.48 -29.22
N PHE A 214 14.36 -3.93 -29.12
CA PHE A 214 13.36 -4.42 -28.18
C PHE A 214 12.70 -5.70 -28.68
N LYS A 215 12.58 -6.70 -27.80
CA LYS A 215 11.91 -7.97 -28.02
C LYS A 215 10.93 -8.24 -26.88
N ASN A 216 9.78 -8.82 -27.20
CA ASN A 216 8.87 -9.29 -26.15
C ASN A 216 9.61 -10.28 -25.23
N ALA A 217 9.63 -10.00 -23.93
CA ALA A 217 10.44 -10.73 -22.95
C ALA A 217 10.02 -12.20 -22.82
N ALA A 218 8.71 -12.48 -22.82
CA ALA A 218 8.18 -13.84 -22.73
C ALA A 218 8.61 -14.68 -23.95
N THR A 219 8.43 -14.15 -25.15
CA THR A 219 8.82 -14.81 -26.40
C THR A 219 10.33 -14.98 -26.51
N PHE A 220 11.10 -13.96 -26.15
CA PHE A 220 12.58 -14.03 -26.15
C PHE A 220 13.09 -15.15 -25.24
N LEU A 221 12.62 -15.22 -24.00
CA LEU A 221 13.08 -16.24 -23.07
C LEU A 221 12.55 -17.64 -23.41
N GLY A 222 11.25 -17.76 -23.73
CA GLY A 222 10.60 -19.04 -23.96
C GLY A 222 10.92 -19.66 -25.33
N ASN A 223 10.98 -18.84 -26.39
CA ASN A 223 11.07 -19.34 -27.77
C ASN A 223 12.45 -19.15 -28.41
N GLU A 224 13.32 -18.28 -27.88
CA GLU A 224 14.66 -18.10 -28.41
C GLU A 224 15.71 -18.70 -27.45
N ILE A 225 15.73 -18.27 -26.16
CA ILE A 225 16.78 -18.67 -25.21
C ILE A 225 16.61 -20.09 -24.72
N ALA A 226 15.41 -20.49 -24.28
CA ALA A 226 15.17 -21.83 -23.76
C ALA A 226 15.48 -22.92 -24.80
N PRO A 227 15.03 -22.84 -26.07
CA PRO A 227 15.41 -23.79 -27.11
C PRO A 227 16.92 -23.81 -27.42
N ALA A 228 17.59 -22.64 -27.43
CA ALA A 228 19.03 -22.57 -27.62
C ALA A 228 19.81 -23.32 -26.55
N LEU A 229 19.46 -23.10 -25.26
CA LEU A 229 20.04 -23.81 -24.13
C LEU A 229 19.79 -25.34 -24.21
N LYS A 230 18.58 -25.74 -24.62
CA LYS A 230 18.21 -27.15 -24.80
C LYS A 230 19.00 -27.78 -25.96
N GLY A 231 19.24 -27.03 -27.05
CA GLY A 231 20.10 -27.44 -28.14
C GLY A 231 21.55 -27.71 -27.65
N MET A 232 22.09 -26.80 -26.85
CA MET A 232 23.42 -26.97 -26.24
C MET A 232 23.46 -28.17 -25.27
N ALA A 233 22.39 -28.41 -24.50
CA ALA A 233 22.27 -29.57 -23.65
C ALA A 233 22.29 -30.88 -24.45
N ASN A 234 21.58 -30.96 -25.58
CA ASN A 234 21.56 -32.10 -26.48
C ASN A 234 22.96 -32.36 -27.08
N GLN A 235 23.66 -31.31 -27.49
CA GLN A 235 25.04 -31.41 -27.98
C GLN A 235 25.98 -31.94 -26.88
N SER A 236 25.81 -31.49 -25.64
CA SER A 236 26.57 -31.96 -24.49
C SER A 236 26.30 -33.44 -24.21
N THR A 237 25.03 -33.88 -24.28
CA THR A 237 24.65 -35.29 -24.15
C THR A 237 25.27 -36.14 -25.28
N ALA A 238 25.24 -35.67 -26.52
CA ALA A 238 25.85 -36.34 -27.65
C ALA A 238 27.38 -36.48 -27.47
N ALA A 239 28.04 -35.42 -26.99
CA ALA A 239 29.48 -35.48 -26.67
C ALA A 239 29.81 -36.52 -25.56
N ALA A 240 28.98 -36.56 -24.48
CA ALA A 240 29.12 -37.59 -23.45
C ALA A 240 28.96 -39.01 -24.02
N SER A 241 27.98 -39.20 -24.92
CA SER A 241 27.73 -40.50 -25.55
C SER A 241 28.86 -40.91 -26.51
N SER A 242 29.47 -39.93 -27.21
CA SER A 242 30.54 -40.21 -28.18
C SER A 242 31.80 -40.78 -27.56
N VAL A 243 32.06 -40.53 -26.28
CA VAL A 243 33.22 -41.07 -25.54
C VAL A 243 32.93 -42.41 -24.81
N GLN A 244 31.65 -42.84 -24.77
CA GLN A 244 31.26 -44.09 -24.12
C GLN A 244 31.96 -45.33 -24.68
N PRO A 245 32.15 -45.51 -26.02
CA PRO A 245 32.88 -46.65 -26.57
C PRO A 245 34.34 -46.76 -26.07
N LEU A 246 35.00 -45.60 -25.88
CA LEU A 246 36.37 -45.54 -25.34
C LEU A 246 36.42 -46.04 -23.89
N ILE A 247 35.44 -45.67 -23.09
CA ILE A 247 35.33 -46.13 -21.70
C ILE A 247 35.06 -47.62 -21.66
N SER A 248 34.13 -48.14 -22.47
CA SER A 248 33.79 -49.56 -22.54
C SER A 248 34.96 -50.37 -23.10
N GLY A 249 35.82 -49.79 -23.93
CA GLY A 249 37.04 -50.39 -24.46
C GLY A 249 38.27 -50.34 -23.53
N GLY A 250 38.07 -49.84 -22.27
CA GLY A 250 39.12 -49.75 -21.26
C GLY A 250 40.02 -48.51 -21.33
N ALA A 251 39.75 -47.59 -22.23
CA ALA A 251 40.49 -46.30 -22.39
C ALA A 251 40.00 -45.16 -21.49
N GLY A 252 39.10 -45.43 -20.55
CA GLY A 252 38.46 -44.40 -19.70
C GLY A 252 39.44 -43.61 -18.81
N GLY A 253 40.58 -44.18 -18.47
CA GLY A 253 41.63 -43.50 -17.70
C GLY A 253 42.57 -42.63 -18.52
N LEU A 254 42.53 -42.69 -19.85
CA LEU A 254 43.36 -41.87 -20.73
C LEU A 254 42.80 -40.42 -20.79
N THR A 255 43.69 -39.46 -21.05
CA THR A 255 43.29 -38.12 -21.44
C THR A 255 42.90 -38.09 -22.91
N LEU A 256 42.16 -37.01 -23.37
CA LEU A 256 41.83 -36.83 -24.78
C LEU A 256 43.10 -36.77 -25.68
N ALA A 257 44.17 -36.18 -25.17
CA ALA A 257 45.47 -36.13 -25.86
C ALA A 257 46.09 -37.50 -26.02
N GLN A 258 46.09 -38.35 -24.96
CA GLN A 258 46.60 -39.70 -25.00
C GLN A 258 45.74 -40.60 -25.91
N ALA A 259 44.43 -40.50 -25.87
CA ALA A 259 43.52 -41.23 -26.76
C ALA A 259 43.73 -40.86 -28.24
N ASN A 260 44.01 -39.61 -28.52
CA ASN A 260 44.37 -39.16 -29.87
C ASN A 260 45.73 -39.71 -30.31
N GLY A 261 46.75 -39.65 -29.42
CA GLY A 261 48.07 -40.25 -29.70
C GLY A 261 48.02 -41.75 -29.91
N ALA A 262 47.10 -42.45 -29.28
CA ALA A 262 46.84 -43.87 -29.47
C ALA A 262 45.97 -44.21 -30.71
N GLY A 263 45.54 -43.23 -31.48
CA GLY A 263 44.68 -43.40 -32.64
C GLY A 263 43.21 -43.78 -32.33
N LEU A 264 42.78 -43.67 -31.09
CA LEU A 264 41.41 -44.02 -30.64
C LEU A 264 40.39 -42.94 -31.00
N ILE A 265 40.86 -41.70 -31.16
CA ILE A 265 40.07 -40.54 -31.66
C ILE A 265 40.93 -39.75 -32.65
N THR A 266 40.28 -39.08 -33.61
CA THR A 266 40.92 -38.15 -34.52
C THR A 266 41.26 -36.83 -33.85
N ALA A 267 42.20 -36.06 -34.42
CA ALA A 267 42.50 -34.70 -33.98
C ALA A 267 41.27 -33.77 -34.02
N ALA A 268 40.40 -33.95 -35.02
CA ALA A 268 39.15 -33.19 -35.16
C ALA A 268 38.17 -33.55 -34.01
N GLN A 269 37.99 -34.81 -33.67
CA GLN A 269 37.15 -35.25 -32.55
C GLN A 269 37.68 -34.72 -31.19
N ARG A 270 39.01 -34.78 -30.99
CA ARG A 270 39.68 -34.20 -29.84
C ARG A 270 39.37 -32.69 -29.73
N ALA A 271 39.61 -31.94 -30.77
CA ALA A 271 39.36 -30.48 -30.79
C ALA A 271 37.88 -30.13 -30.54
N GLN A 272 36.96 -30.92 -31.07
CA GLN A 272 35.51 -30.74 -30.82
C GLN A 272 35.15 -30.99 -29.32
N LEU A 273 35.69 -32.05 -28.72
CA LEU A 273 35.46 -32.35 -27.31
C LEU A 273 36.11 -31.31 -26.39
N GLU A 274 37.35 -30.90 -26.66
CA GLU A 274 38.03 -29.86 -25.89
C GLU A 274 37.28 -28.51 -26.01
N GLY A 275 36.84 -28.14 -27.21
CA GLY A 275 36.05 -26.94 -27.47
C GLY A 275 34.69 -26.92 -26.74
N GLY A 276 33.99 -28.06 -26.70
CA GLY A 276 32.77 -28.21 -25.96
C GLY A 276 32.97 -28.07 -24.44
N LEU A 277 34.03 -28.64 -23.87
CA LEU A 277 34.38 -28.48 -22.45
C LEU A 277 34.74 -27.03 -22.10
N LEU A 278 35.46 -26.31 -22.98
CA LEU A 278 35.71 -24.88 -22.85
C LEU A 278 34.39 -24.08 -22.82
N GLY A 279 33.45 -24.42 -23.71
CA GLY A 279 32.10 -23.85 -23.72
C GLY A 279 31.32 -24.09 -22.43
N LEU A 280 31.55 -25.22 -21.76
CA LEU A 280 31.01 -25.51 -20.42
C LEU A 280 31.76 -24.81 -19.28
N GLY A 281 32.83 -24.06 -19.58
CA GLY A 281 33.62 -23.28 -18.64
C GLY A 281 34.74 -24.04 -17.94
N VAL A 282 35.15 -25.18 -18.48
CA VAL A 282 36.35 -25.93 -18.03
C VAL A 282 37.57 -25.25 -18.62
N THR A 283 38.63 -25.05 -17.83
CA THR A 283 39.84 -24.40 -18.32
C THR A 283 40.71 -25.38 -19.14
N SER A 284 41.53 -24.87 -20.06
CA SER A 284 42.43 -25.71 -20.88
C SER A 284 43.37 -26.55 -20.02
N ALA A 285 43.88 -26.05 -18.89
CA ALA A 285 44.72 -26.77 -17.96
C ALA A 285 43.98 -27.97 -17.32
N GLN A 286 42.70 -27.78 -16.96
CA GLN A 286 41.88 -28.88 -16.43
C GLN A 286 41.58 -29.91 -17.52
N ILE A 287 41.26 -29.49 -18.73
CA ILE A 287 40.96 -30.38 -19.86
C ILE A 287 42.18 -31.29 -20.18
N SER A 288 43.39 -30.74 -20.20
CA SER A 288 44.61 -31.47 -20.53
C SER A 288 44.92 -32.63 -19.57
N ALA A 289 44.49 -32.52 -18.31
CA ALA A 289 44.69 -33.53 -17.25
C ALA A 289 43.46 -34.44 -17.03
N MET A 290 42.35 -34.20 -17.77
CA MET A 290 41.04 -34.81 -17.49
C MET A 290 40.93 -36.20 -18.13
N PRO A 291 40.72 -37.28 -17.35
CA PRO A 291 40.42 -38.62 -17.88
C PRO A 291 39.09 -38.62 -18.66
N ILE A 292 38.97 -39.50 -19.66
CA ILE A 292 37.78 -39.63 -20.52
C ILE A 292 36.50 -39.90 -19.70
N THR A 293 36.59 -40.69 -18.62
CA THR A 293 35.46 -40.88 -17.70
C THR A 293 35.01 -39.58 -17.06
N THR A 294 35.93 -38.69 -16.70
CA THR A 294 35.63 -37.36 -16.16
C THR A 294 35.10 -36.42 -17.25
N VAL A 295 35.61 -36.51 -18.47
CA VAL A 295 35.09 -35.80 -19.65
C VAL A 295 33.61 -36.13 -19.84
N GLN A 296 33.25 -37.42 -19.84
CA GLN A 296 31.85 -37.87 -19.94
C GLN A 296 30.98 -37.30 -18.80
N GLY A 297 31.47 -37.46 -17.57
CA GLY A 297 30.74 -36.93 -16.38
C GLY A 297 30.52 -35.42 -16.45
N THR A 298 31.53 -34.69 -16.94
CA THR A 298 31.44 -33.22 -17.09
C THR A 298 30.40 -32.83 -18.15
N TYR A 299 30.35 -33.52 -19.27
CA TYR A 299 29.34 -33.30 -20.30
C TYR A 299 27.93 -33.63 -19.82
N ASN A 300 27.76 -34.76 -19.10
CA ASN A 300 26.45 -35.12 -18.52
C ASN A 300 25.98 -34.06 -17.50
N ALA A 301 26.87 -33.60 -16.63
CA ALA A 301 26.56 -32.52 -15.67
C ALA A 301 26.25 -31.19 -16.37
N GLY A 302 26.98 -30.87 -17.45
CA GLY A 302 26.74 -29.73 -18.30
C GLY A 302 25.35 -29.79 -18.95
N ALA A 303 24.98 -30.95 -19.51
CA ALA A 303 23.67 -31.16 -20.11
C ALA A 303 22.53 -30.99 -19.10
N ALA A 304 22.66 -31.55 -17.91
CA ALA A 304 21.69 -31.41 -16.83
C ALA A 304 21.53 -29.93 -16.41
N THR A 305 22.65 -29.22 -16.27
CA THR A 305 22.63 -27.77 -15.94
C THR A 305 21.94 -26.96 -17.02
N LEU A 306 22.25 -27.15 -18.29
CA LEU A 306 21.67 -26.44 -19.43
C LEU A 306 20.16 -26.73 -19.57
N ASN A 307 19.72 -27.97 -19.34
CA ASN A 307 18.31 -28.35 -19.33
C ASN A 307 17.57 -27.65 -18.17
N GLY A 308 18.16 -27.59 -16.99
CA GLY A 308 17.59 -26.84 -15.85
C GLY A 308 17.45 -25.35 -16.15
N GLN A 309 18.47 -24.75 -16.78
CA GLN A 309 18.43 -23.35 -17.22
C GLN A 309 17.37 -23.13 -18.30
N ALA A 310 17.23 -24.02 -19.26
CA ALA A 310 16.20 -23.93 -20.30
C ALA A 310 14.79 -23.98 -19.69
N ALA A 311 14.55 -24.90 -18.75
CA ALA A 311 13.27 -24.97 -18.02
C ALA A 311 12.99 -23.68 -17.24
N GLN A 312 14.01 -23.12 -16.58
CA GLN A 312 13.89 -21.83 -15.88
C GLN A 312 13.55 -20.67 -16.82
N MET A 313 14.20 -20.58 -17.99
CA MET A 313 13.88 -19.54 -18.98
C MET A 313 12.44 -19.65 -19.49
N THR A 314 11.96 -20.88 -19.73
CA THR A 314 10.56 -21.13 -20.12
C THR A 314 9.59 -20.67 -19.01
N ALA A 315 9.85 -21.02 -17.76
CA ALA A 315 9.02 -20.65 -16.62
C ALA A 315 9.02 -19.11 -16.41
N THR A 316 10.20 -18.49 -16.47
CA THR A 316 10.31 -17.02 -16.38
C THR A 316 9.57 -16.33 -17.53
N GLY A 317 9.71 -16.83 -18.76
CA GLY A 317 8.97 -16.32 -19.90
C GLY A 317 7.45 -16.37 -19.70
N ALA A 318 6.93 -17.48 -19.18
CA ALA A 318 5.51 -17.62 -18.89
C ALA A 318 5.02 -16.61 -17.81
N GLN A 319 5.86 -16.32 -16.83
CA GLN A 319 5.54 -15.33 -15.78
C GLN A 319 5.54 -13.88 -16.28
N LEU A 320 6.19 -13.60 -17.40
CA LEU A 320 6.26 -12.27 -18.04
C LEU A 320 5.13 -12.03 -19.07
N ALA A 321 4.16 -12.91 -19.16
CA ALA A 321 2.94 -12.66 -19.92
C ALA A 321 2.16 -11.47 -19.32
N ASP A 322 1.39 -10.79 -20.16
CA ASP A 322 0.52 -9.70 -19.75
C ASP A 322 -0.39 -10.13 -18.58
N LYS A 323 -0.51 -9.25 -17.60
CA LYS A 323 -1.33 -9.48 -16.39
C LYS A 323 -2.26 -8.30 -16.19
N SER A 324 -3.46 -8.60 -15.70
CA SER A 324 -4.44 -7.59 -15.30
C SER A 324 -5.10 -8.00 -13.98
N VAL A 325 -5.58 -7.02 -13.26
CA VAL A 325 -6.34 -7.17 -12.01
C VAL A 325 -7.59 -6.33 -12.11
N ASP A 326 -8.73 -6.91 -11.74
CA ASP A 326 -10.01 -6.24 -11.54
C ASP A 326 -10.74 -6.96 -10.41
N VAL A 327 -10.71 -6.32 -9.23
CA VAL A 327 -11.17 -6.90 -7.97
C VAL A 327 -11.97 -5.88 -7.19
N LYS A 328 -13.11 -6.31 -6.67
CA LYS A 328 -13.90 -5.59 -5.68
C LYS A 328 -13.90 -6.38 -4.38
N GLN A 329 -13.60 -5.70 -3.28
CA GLN A 329 -13.71 -6.28 -1.94
C GLN A 329 -14.87 -5.61 -1.21
N THR A 330 -15.71 -6.37 -0.53
CA THR A 330 -16.84 -5.83 0.22
C THR A 330 -16.96 -6.50 1.58
N GLY A 331 -17.43 -5.73 2.55
CA GLY A 331 -17.69 -6.23 3.89
C GLY A 331 -18.41 -5.19 4.74
N SER A 332 -18.71 -5.54 5.99
CA SER A 332 -19.28 -4.59 6.94
C SER A 332 -18.98 -4.98 8.38
N GLY A 333 -19.04 -3.99 9.27
CA GLY A 333 -18.86 -4.19 10.71
C GLY A 333 -19.76 -3.24 11.51
N ILE A 334 -19.78 -3.44 12.83
CA ILE A 334 -20.51 -2.58 13.77
C ILE A 334 -19.53 -2.11 14.84
N THR A 335 -19.53 -0.80 15.10
CA THR A 335 -18.76 -0.14 16.17
C THR A 335 -19.71 0.30 17.26
N PRO A 336 -19.77 -0.33 18.44
CA PRO A 336 -20.45 0.22 19.60
C PRO A 336 -19.74 1.51 20.07
N ILE A 337 -20.51 2.47 20.58
CA ILE A 337 -19.99 3.79 20.99
C ILE A 337 -20.63 4.19 22.31
N ILE A 338 -19.82 4.63 23.26
CA ILE A 338 -20.25 5.24 24.50
C ILE A 338 -19.60 6.62 24.67
N GLY A 339 -20.27 7.52 25.35
CA GLY A 339 -19.74 8.86 25.57
C GLY A 339 -20.25 9.49 26.86
N VAL A 340 -19.48 10.46 27.34
CA VAL A 340 -19.80 11.28 28.52
C VAL A 340 -19.49 12.74 28.21
N ASN A 341 -20.36 13.62 28.62
CA ASN A 341 -20.12 15.07 28.58
C ASN A 341 -20.23 15.64 29.99
N ILE A 342 -19.26 16.47 30.38
CA ILE A 342 -19.16 17.08 31.68
C ILE A 342 -19.05 18.59 31.54
N THR A 343 -19.86 19.33 32.28
CA THR A 343 -19.79 20.80 32.36
C THR A 343 -19.57 21.18 33.83
N PRO A 344 -18.33 21.17 34.33
CA PRO A 344 -18.05 21.33 35.76
C PRO A 344 -18.26 22.77 36.23
N VAL A 345 -18.06 23.74 35.36
CA VAL A 345 -18.28 25.18 35.60
C VAL A 345 -18.81 25.82 34.35
N GLU A 346 -19.38 27.00 34.46
CA GLU A 346 -19.85 27.79 33.34
C GLU A 346 -18.67 28.08 32.37
N GLY A 347 -18.91 27.94 31.09
CA GLY A 347 -17.92 28.14 30.03
C GLY A 347 -17.00 26.95 29.74
N LEU A 348 -16.87 25.98 30.66
CA LEU A 348 -16.02 24.79 30.43
C LEU A 348 -16.87 23.57 30.10
N ASN A 349 -16.63 22.96 28.93
CA ASN A 349 -17.24 21.71 28.51
C ASN A 349 -16.16 20.65 28.23
N ILE A 350 -16.33 19.44 28.77
CA ILE A 350 -15.42 18.32 28.58
C ILE A 350 -16.20 17.17 27.94
N GLY A 351 -15.75 16.70 26.79
CA GLY A 351 -16.29 15.54 26.11
C GLY A 351 -15.35 14.34 26.19
N MET A 352 -15.90 13.15 26.41
CA MET A 352 -15.17 11.88 26.33
C MET A 352 -16.00 10.89 25.53
N LYS A 353 -15.34 10.14 24.64
CA LYS A 353 -15.97 9.12 23.80
C LYS A 353 -15.05 7.91 23.70
N TYR A 354 -15.65 6.71 23.73
CA TYR A 354 -14.98 5.47 23.41
C TYR A 354 -15.74 4.74 22.31
N GLU A 355 -15.04 4.48 21.21
CA GLU A 355 -15.50 3.63 20.11
C GLU A 355 -14.81 2.27 20.28
N PHE A 356 -15.58 1.19 20.33
CA PHE A 356 -15.02 -0.15 20.44
C PHE A 356 -14.42 -0.58 19.08
N LYS A 357 -13.52 -1.55 19.12
CA LYS A 357 -12.95 -2.16 17.91
C LYS A 357 -14.07 -2.66 17.00
N THR A 358 -13.97 -2.36 15.72
CA THR A 358 -14.85 -2.92 14.70
C THR A 358 -14.18 -4.11 14.04
N THR A 359 -14.73 -5.30 14.23
CA THR A 359 -14.30 -6.47 13.45
C THR A 359 -14.93 -6.37 12.07
N LEU A 360 -14.08 -6.35 11.05
CA LEU A 360 -14.49 -6.22 9.66
C LEU A 360 -13.69 -7.14 8.76
N LYS A 361 -14.36 -7.98 8.01
CA LYS A 361 -13.78 -8.83 6.98
C LYS A 361 -14.25 -8.39 5.62
N LEU A 362 -13.34 -8.33 4.68
CA LEU A 362 -13.60 -8.04 3.28
C LEU A 362 -13.45 -9.30 2.46
N THR A 363 -14.47 -9.60 1.65
CA THR A 363 -14.49 -10.74 0.73
C THR A 363 -14.20 -10.27 -0.68
N ASN A 364 -13.31 -10.97 -1.37
CA ASN A 364 -12.97 -10.70 -2.77
C ASN A 364 -14.12 -11.13 -3.69
N ALA A 365 -14.54 -10.24 -4.59
CA ALA A 365 -15.28 -10.54 -5.80
C ALA A 365 -14.33 -10.22 -6.97
N THR A 366 -13.70 -11.25 -7.50
CA THR A 366 -12.60 -11.12 -8.45
C THR A 366 -13.10 -11.38 -9.87
N THR A 367 -13.03 -10.37 -10.72
CA THR A 367 -13.35 -10.48 -12.14
C THR A 367 -12.14 -10.97 -12.94
N ILE A 368 -10.96 -10.40 -12.63
CA ILE A 368 -9.69 -10.75 -13.27
C ILE A 368 -8.60 -10.74 -12.18
N ASP A 369 -7.84 -11.81 -12.09
CA ASP A 369 -6.63 -11.88 -11.27
C ASP A 369 -5.50 -12.61 -11.99
N GLY A 370 -4.86 -11.93 -12.91
CA GLY A 370 -3.64 -12.42 -13.58
C GLY A 370 -2.42 -12.48 -12.67
N THR A 371 -2.51 -11.97 -11.43
CA THR A 371 -1.41 -11.93 -10.46
C THR A 371 -1.45 -13.05 -9.43
N GLY A 372 -2.63 -13.62 -9.18
CA GLY A 372 -2.88 -14.58 -8.10
C GLY A 372 -2.93 -13.96 -6.70
N MET A 373 -2.97 -12.62 -6.60
CA MET A 373 -2.96 -11.90 -5.31
C MET A 373 -4.35 -11.81 -4.69
N PHE A 374 -5.42 -11.96 -5.48
CA PHE A 374 -6.80 -11.74 -5.06
C PHE A 374 -7.70 -12.94 -5.42
N PRO A 375 -7.49 -14.12 -4.83
CA PRO A 375 -8.35 -15.27 -5.11
C PRO A 375 -9.82 -14.94 -4.85
N ASP A 376 -10.70 -15.32 -5.77
CA ASP A 376 -12.14 -15.07 -5.64
C ASP A 376 -12.71 -15.76 -4.38
N GLY A 377 -13.59 -15.06 -3.66
CA GLY A 377 -14.16 -15.53 -2.40
C GLY A 377 -13.21 -15.51 -1.19
N ALA A 378 -11.92 -15.16 -1.35
CA ALA A 378 -11.01 -15.07 -0.21
C ALA A 378 -11.37 -13.91 0.70
N GLU A 379 -11.27 -14.14 2.02
CA GLU A 379 -11.51 -13.13 3.05
C GLU A 379 -10.21 -12.53 3.57
N THR A 380 -10.22 -11.21 3.79
CA THR A 380 -9.12 -10.48 4.42
C THR A 380 -9.64 -9.66 5.60
N SER A 381 -8.89 -9.63 6.71
CA SER A 381 -9.22 -8.78 7.86
C SER A 381 -8.94 -7.32 7.52
N SER A 382 -9.88 -6.44 7.87
CA SER A 382 -9.75 -4.99 7.72
C SER A 382 -10.36 -4.27 8.93
N ASP A 383 -10.08 -4.78 10.12
CA ASP A 383 -10.58 -4.28 11.39
C ASP A 383 -10.26 -2.80 11.57
N LEU A 384 -11.17 -2.07 12.24
CA LEU A 384 -10.89 -0.71 12.69
C LEU A 384 -10.52 -0.74 14.18
N PRO A 385 -9.45 -0.04 14.60
CA PRO A 385 -9.02 -0.01 15.98
C PRO A 385 -10.06 0.62 16.89
N ALA A 386 -10.03 0.28 18.17
CA ALA A 386 -10.77 1.03 19.17
C ALA A 386 -10.20 2.45 19.29
N LEU A 387 -11.07 3.43 19.54
CA LEU A 387 -10.71 4.85 19.63
C LEU A 387 -11.17 5.41 20.98
N PHE A 388 -10.22 5.95 21.74
CA PHE A 388 -10.50 6.82 22.87
C PHE A 388 -10.31 8.28 22.47
N SER A 389 -11.32 9.11 22.74
CA SER A 389 -11.31 10.54 22.45
C SER A 389 -11.66 11.33 23.70
N VAL A 390 -10.92 12.40 23.97
CA VAL A 390 -11.22 13.36 25.03
C VAL A 390 -10.93 14.77 24.54
N GLY A 391 -11.72 15.72 24.97
CA GLY A 391 -11.48 17.14 24.65
C GLY A 391 -12.11 18.07 25.67
N ALA A 392 -11.66 19.31 25.62
CA ALA A 392 -12.21 20.40 26.41
C ALA A 392 -12.39 21.65 25.56
N ASP A 393 -13.55 22.29 25.72
CA ASP A 393 -13.86 23.59 25.15
C ASP A 393 -14.03 24.59 26.28
N TYR A 394 -13.38 25.75 26.18
CA TYR A 394 -13.48 26.81 27.16
C TYR A 394 -13.85 28.15 26.52
N LYS A 395 -15.03 28.65 26.86
CA LYS A 395 -15.50 29.99 26.49
C LYS A 395 -14.94 31.01 27.49
N VAL A 396 -13.90 31.73 27.07
CA VAL A 396 -13.27 32.78 27.88
C VAL A 396 -14.23 33.97 28.08
N ASN A 397 -15.01 34.27 27.04
CA ASN A 397 -16.09 35.28 27.00
C ASN A 397 -17.07 34.90 25.87
N PRO A 398 -18.18 35.64 25.70
CA PRO A 398 -19.17 35.29 24.67
C PRO A 398 -18.64 35.21 23.25
N ASP A 399 -17.52 35.91 22.96
CA ASP A 399 -16.97 36.02 21.60
C ASP A 399 -15.74 35.13 21.38
N MET A 400 -15.19 34.51 22.42
CA MET A 400 -13.94 33.75 22.29
C MET A 400 -13.99 32.40 22.96
N ASN A 401 -13.67 31.38 22.16
CA ASN A 401 -13.60 29.98 22.57
C ASN A 401 -12.25 29.37 22.22
N PHE A 402 -11.70 28.58 23.13
CA PHE A 402 -10.53 27.74 22.92
C PHE A 402 -10.90 26.27 23.09
N SER A 403 -10.27 25.40 22.31
CA SER A 403 -10.48 23.97 22.39
C SER A 403 -9.16 23.19 22.36
N ILE A 404 -9.14 22.06 23.05
CA ILE A 404 -8.10 21.06 22.99
C ILE A 404 -8.74 19.69 22.83
N SER A 405 -8.17 18.82 21.99
CA SER A 405 -8.64 17.45 21.83
C SER A 405 -7.48 16.48 21.72
N TYR A 406 -7.68 15.29 22.28
CA TYR A 406 -6.77 14.17 22.20
C TYR A 406 -7.52 12.93 21.71
N ASN A 407 -6.94 12.20 20.77
CA ASN A 407 -7.39 10.90 20.28
C ASN A 407 -6.28 9.88 20.46
N ASN A 408 -6.65 8.65 20.85
CA ASN A 408 -5.75 7.50 20.86
C ASN A 408 -6.44 6.31 20.17
N TYR A 409 -5.83 5.83 19.10
CA TYR A 409 -6.29 4.69 18.34
C TYR A 409 -5.52 3.44 18.81
N ASN A 410 -6.22 2.42 19.27
CA ASN A 410 -5.60 1.18 19.76
C ASN A 410 -5.17 0.28 18.58
N ASP A 411 -4.26 0.78 17.76
CA ASP A 411 -3.77 0.11 16.55
C ASP A 411 -3.01 -1.18 16.87
N LYS A 412 -2.36 -1.28 18.03
CA LYS A 412 -1.73 -2.52 18.51
C LYS A 412 -2.74 -3.65 18.74
N GLY A 413 -4.02 -3.32 18.89
CA GLY A 413 -5.12 -4.29 19.06
C GLY A 413 -5.65 -4.87 17.75
N VAL A 414 -5.05 -4.52 16.59
CA VAL A 414 -5.46 -4.93 15.25
C VAL A 414 -4.36 -5.74 14.58
N ASP A 415 -4.73 -6.80 13.86
CA ASP A 415 -3.81 -7.51 12.97
C ASP A 415 -3.76 -6.78 11.62
N TRP A 416 -2.63 -6.16 11.33
CA TRP A 416 -2.40 -5.41 10.10
C TRP A 416 -1.88 -6.28 8.94
N GLY A 417 -1.68 -7.59 9.16
CA GLY A 417 -1.20 -8.54 8.16
C GLY A 417 0.22 -8.24 7.68
N LYS A 418 0.44 -8.44 6.38
CA LYS A 418 1.74 -8.25 5.73
C LYS A 418 1.67 -7.15 4.66
N ASN A 419 2.80 -6.51 4.39
CA ASN A 419 2.94 -5.60 3.27
C ASN A 419 3.17 -6.36 1.94
N ILE A 420 3.26 -5.63 0.82
CA ILE A 420 3.45 -6.21 -0.52
C ILE A 420 4.77 -6.99 -0.66
N TYR A 421 5.74 -6.76 0.23
CA TYR A 421 7.01 -7.49 0.26
C TYR A 421 6.95 -8.76 1.13
N GLY A 422 5.77 -9.08 1.71
CA GLY A 422 5.58 -10.23 2.59
C GLY A 422 6.09 -10.02 4.02
N GLU A 423 6.50 -8.79 4.40
CA GLU A 423 6.95 -8.43 5.73
C GLU A 423 5.76 -8.15 6.65
N PRO A 424 5.81 -8.55 7.94
CA PRO A 424 4.78 -8.18 8.91
C PRO A 424 4.65 -6.66 9.02
N ARG A 425 3.42 -6.14 9.01
CA ARG A 425 3.13 -4.72 9.25
C ARG A 425 3.13 -4.47 10.76
N THR A 426 4.30 -4.14 11.29
CA THR A 426 4.49 -3.90 12.72
C THR A 426 4.30 -2.44 13.09
N ILE A 427 3.74 -2.22 14.27
CA ILE A 427 3.49 -0.89 14.85
C ILE A 427 4.31 -0.79 16.14
N SER A 428 5.08 0.28 16.29
CA SER A 428 5.85 0.56 17.51
C SER A 428 4.92 1.03 18.63
N ASP A 429 4.03 1.97 18.31
CA ASP A 429 3.10 2.59 19.25
C ASP A 429 1.71 2.78 18.65
N ASN A 430 0.70 2.96 19.49
CA ASN A 430 -0.63 3.33 19.06
C ASN A 430 -0.60 4.73 18.40
N CYS A 431 -1.35 4.91 17.31
CA CYS A 431 -1.54 6.22 16.73
C CYS A 431 -2.24 7.15 17.72
N TRP A 432 -1.77 8.39 17.84
CA TRP A 432 -2.42 9.41 18.62
C TRP A 432 -2.44 10.76 17.90
N GLU A 433 -3.41 11.56 18.28
CA GLU A 433 -3.61 12.91 17.76
C GLU A 433 -3.79 13.89 18.92
N LEU A 434 -3.13 15.04 18.81
CA LEU A 434 -3.33 16.18 19.69
C LEU A 434 -3.68 17.40 18.85
N SER A 435 -4.80 18.04 19.16
CA SER A 435 -5.23 19.23 18.44
C SER A 435 -5.63 20.36 19.39
N VAL A 436 -5.45 21.58 18.89
CA VAL A 436 -5.91 22.81 19.53
C VAL A 436 -6.66 23.67 18.54
N GLY A 437 -7.61 24.42 19.03
CA GLY A 437 -8.42 25.32 18.21
C GLY A 437 -8.80 26.59 18.93
N ALA A 438 -9.03 27.64 18.17
CA ALA A 438 -9.56 28.89 18.67
C ALA A 438 -10.62 29.44 17.70
N GLN A 439 -11.69 29.98 18.24
CA GLN A 439 -12.73 30.68 17.48
C GLN A 439 -13.01 32.03 18.13
N ARG A 440 -13.17 33.06 17.29
CA ARG A 440 -13.56 34.40 17.72
C ARG A 440 -14.71 34.93 16.88
N THR A 441 -15.75 35.39 17.53
CA THR A 441 -16.82 36.20 16.90
C THR A 441 -16.24 37.58 16.60
N ILE A 442 -16.28 37.99 15.34
CA ILE A 442 -15.74 39.27 14.87
C ILE A 442 -16.84 40.33 14.86
N VAL A 443 -18.00 39.91 14.36
CA VAL A 443 -19.26 40.72 14.40
C VAL A 443 -20.43 39.74 14.60
N LYS A 444 -21.58 40.25 14.98
CA LYS A 444 -22.78 39.41 15.16
C LYS A 444 -23.04 38.58 13.90
N GLY A 445 -23.05 37.27 14.08
CA GLY A 445 -23.31 36.30 13.00
C GLY A 445 -22.07 35.92 12.15
N LEU A 446 -20.86 36.41 12.49
CA LEU A 446 -19.61 36.00 11.82
C LEU A 446 -18.53 35.68 12.85
N ALA A 447 -18.05 34.46 12.84
CA ALA A 447 -16.87 34.04 13.60
C ALA A 447 -15.77 33.49 12.67
N VAL A 448 -14.52 33.70 13.09
CA VAL A 448 -13.32 33.16 12.47
C VAL A 448 -12.73 32.10 13.38
N SER A 449 -12.23 31.02 12.81
CA SER A 449 -11.55 29.96 13.57
C SER A 449 -10.26 29.55 12.92
N VAL A 450 -9.34 29.08 13.77
CA VAL A 450 -8.07 28.46 13.39
C VAL A 450 -7.85 27.21 14.25
N GLY A 451 -7.14 26.26 13.71
CA GLY A 451 -6.79 25.03 14.42
C GLY A 451 -5.47 24.45 13.97
N TYR A 452 -4.87 23.69 14.88
CA TYR A 452 -3.68 22.91 14.63
C TYR A 452 -3.88 21.49 15.15
N LEU A 453 -3.41 20.50 14.39
CA LEU A 453 -3.44 19.09 14.73
C LEU A 453 -2.08 18.48 14.46
N HIS A 454 -1.54 17.77 15.45
CA HIS A 454 -0.41 16.88 15.31
C HIS A 454 -0.88 15.43 15.37
N THR A 455 -0.43 14.60 14.42
CA THR A 455 -0.70 13.16 14.36
C THR A 455 0.61 12.41 14.41
N ASP A 456 0.75 11.48 15.36
CA ASP A 456 1.82 10.48 15.42
C ASP A 456 1.25 9.12 15.05
N MET A 457 1.77 8.52 13.98
CA MET A 457 1.22 7.28 13.43
C MET A 457 1.74 6.01 14.09
N GLY A 458 2.83 6.08 14.86
CA GLY A 458 3.41 4.94 15.59
C GLY A 458 3.87 3.76 14.72
N VAL A 459 4.12 3.96 13.43
CA VAL A 459 4.51 2.90 12.48
C VAL A 459 6.01 2.68 12.44
N THR A 460 6.41 1.44 12.16
CA THR A 460 7.82 1.10 11.86
C THR A 460 8.13 1.24 10.37
N HIS A 461 9.41 1.17 10.00
CA HIS A 461 9.82 1.21 8.60
C HIS A 461 9.28 0.03 7.79
N GLU A 462 9.13 -1.14 8.43
CA GLU A 462 8.62 -2.37 7.82
C GLU A 462 7.13 -2.27 7.49
N PHE A 463 6.38 -1.43 8.23
CA PHE A 463 4.97 -1.19 7.96
C PHE A 463 4.73 -0.59 6.58
N ASN A 464 5.60 0.33 6.17
CA ASN A 464 5.48 1.10 4.95
C ASN A 464 5.89 0.30 3.69
N SER A 465 5.18 0.57 2.60
CA SER A 465 5.52 0.16 1.25
C SER A 465 5.04 1.23 0.26
N ASP A 466 5.50 1.19 -0.97
CA ASP A 466 5.03 2.06 -2.04
C ASP A 466 3.51 1.95 -2.29
N PHE A 467 2.93 0.77 -2.05
CA PHE A 467 1.50 0.54 -2.13
C PHE A 467 0.72 1.24 -1.01
N SER A 468 1.27 1.30 0.20
CA SER A 468 0.62 1.87 1.38
C SER A 468 1.65 2.33 2.40
N TYR A 469 1.69 3.63 2.67
CA TYR A 469 2.63 4.23 3.61
C TYR A 469 2.00 5.32 4.47
N TYR A 470 2.54 5.45 5.68
CA TYR A 470 2.06 6.33 6.73
C TYR A 470 3.24 7.03 7.40
N SER A 471 3.02 8.25 7.81
CA SER A 471 3.99 9.08 8.51
C SER A 471 3.30 10.10 9.39
N ASN A 472 4.02 10.61 10.37
CA ASN A 472 3.56 11.68 11.24
C ASN A 472 3.21 12.93 10.43
N SER A 473 2.26 13.71 10.93
CA SER A 473 1.81 14.88 10.19
C SER A 473 1.43 16.05 11.10
N ASN A 474 1.45 17.23 10.49
CA ASN A 474 0.98 18.47 11.08
C ASN A 474 -0.07 19.08 10.14
N THR A 475 -1.26 19.31 10.68
CA THR A 475 -2.39 19.88 9.93
C THR A 475 -2.73 21.26 10.49
N PHE A 476 -2.96 22.20 9.61
CA PHE A 476 -3.46 23.55 9.92
C PHE A 476 -4.82 23.71 9.30
N GLY A 477 -5.78 24.19 10.08
CA GLY A 477 -7.13 24.50 9.65
C GLY A 477 -7.48 25.95 9.91
N ALA A 478 -8.31 26.53 9.03
CA ALA A 478 -8.86 27.86 9.22
C ALA A 478 -10.23 27.96 8.54
N GLY A 479 -11.05 28.92 8.96
CA GLY A 479 -12.32 29.14 8.30
C GLY A 479 -13.28 30.07 9.05
N PHE A 480 -14.52 30.05 8.58
CA PHE A 480 -15.56 30.95 9.02
C PHE A 480 -16.81 30.18 9.45
N GLU A 481 -17.48 30.70 10.48
CA GLU A 481 -18.86 30.37 10.81
C GLU A 481 -19.71 31.61 10.53
N ILE A 482 -20.75 31.43 9.71
CA ILE A 482 -21.65 32.51 9.32
C ILE A 482 -23.07 32.13 9.77
N LYS A 483 -23.70 32.98 10.56
CA LYS A 483 -25.10 32.85 11.03
C LYS A 483 -25.93 34.01 10.50
N PRO A 484 -26.44 33.91 9.25
CA PRO A 484 -27.24 34.98 8.66
C PRO A 484 -28.59 35.16 9.36
N MET A 485 -29.06 34.11 10.03
CA MET A 485 -30.25 34.11 10.89
C MET A 485 -30.07 33.12 12.05
N ALA A 486 -30.90 33.22 13.08
CA ALA A 486 -30.73 32.45 14.32
C ALA A 486 -30.75 30.90 14.11
N ASN A 487 -31.46 30.45 13.10
CA ASN A 487 -31.67 29.03 12.81
C ASN A 487 -30.79 28.47 11.66
N LEU A 488 -29.97 29.29 11.00
CA LEU A 488 -29.12 28.87 9.89
C LEU A 488 -27.64 29.13 10.21
N THR A 489 -26.82 28.09 10.10
CA THR A 489 -25.37 28.16 10.22
C THR A 489 -24.74 27.72 8.90
N ILE A 490 -23.76 28.48 8.43
CA ILE A 490 -22.92 28.16 7.28
C ILE A 490 -21.49 28.07 7.79
N ASP A 491 -20.82 26.94 7.56
CA ASP A 491 -19.43 26.71 7.89
C ASP A 491 -18.59 26.64 6.62
N LEU A 492 -17.51 27.39 6.56
CA LEU A 492 -16.52 27.36 5.48
C LEU A 492 -15.16 27.03 6.11
N GLY A 493 -14.46 26.05 5.56
CA GLY A 493 -13.18 25.61 6.10
C GLY A 493 -12.17 25.27 5.02
N MET A 494 -10.90 25.43 5.38
CA MET A 494 -9.74 24.99 4.60
C MET A 494 -8.75 24.32 5.55
N LEU A 495 -8.12 23.24 5.11
CA LEU A 495 -7.01 22.63 5.82
C LEU A 495 -5.84 22.35 4.89
N LEU A 496 -4.64 22.34 5.48
CA LEU A 496 -3.39 21.93 4.86
C LEU A 496 -2.69 20.93 5.78
N THR A 497 -2.37 19.73 5.27
CA THR A 497 -1.61 18.72 6.02
C THR A 497 -0.24 18.53 5.41
N ASN A 498 0.79 18.74 6.21
CA ASN A 498 2.17 18.44 5.90
C ASN A 498 2.56 17.12 6.59
N TYR A 499 2.95 16.14 5.81
CA TYR A 499 3.43 14.86 6.30
C TYR A 499 4.95 14.85 6.38
N ALA A 500 5.50 14.18 7.39
CA ALA A 500 6.93 13.88 7.44
C ALA A 500 7.26 12.87 6.33
N SER A 501 8.40 13.05 5.67
CA SER A 501 8.91 12.06 4.72
C SER A 501 9.21 10.75 5.45
N ALA A 502 8.77 9.63 4.87
CA ALA A 502 9.12 8.30 5.36
C ALA A 502 10.15 7.65 4.43
N ALA A 503 11.14 6.98 5.01
CA ALA A 503 12.20 6.30 4.26
C ALA A 503 12.17 4.81 4.57
N LYS A 504 12.39 3.97 3.55
CA LYS A 504 12.60 2.52 3.72
C LYS A 504 13.88 2.09 3.02
N SER A 505 14.75 1.42 3.76
CA SER A 505 15.99 0.86 3.22
C SER A 505 15.78 -0.58 2.78
N PHE A 506 16.27 -0.90 1.60
CA PHE A 506 16.26 -2.24 1.03
C PHE A 506 17.66 -2.78 0.88
N LYS A 507 17.81 -4.09 1.11
CA LYS A 507 19.03 -4.84 0.85
C LYS A 507 18.73 -5.85 -0.25
N ASP A 508 19.34 -5.67 -1.42
CA ASP A 508 19.23 -6.65 -2.50
C ASP A 508 20.37 -7.66 -2.44
N THR A 509 20.06 -8.92 -2.70
CA THR A 509 21.05 -10.00 -2.74
C THR A 509 21.87 -9.99 -4.02
N ASN A 510 21.40 -9.28 -5.06
CA ASN A 510 22.14 -9.08 -6.31
C ASN A 510 23.20 -7.97 -6.13
N PRO A 511 24.51 -8.29 -6.20
CA PRO A 511 25.56 -7.27 -6.05
C PRO A 511 25.50 -6.14 -7.10
N ALA A 512 24.85 -6.37 -8.24
CA ALA A 512 24.67 -5.34 -9.25
C ALA A 512 23.62 -4.29 -8.85
N VAL A 513 22.73 -4.61 -7.93
CA VAL A 513 21.72 -3.69 -7.37
C VAL A 513 22.26 -3.03 -6.11
N GLY A 514 22.73 -3.82 -5.14
CA GLY A 514 23.19 -3.33 -3.84
C GLY A 514 22.06 -2.81 -2.95
N ASN A 515 22.43 -1.98 -1.97
CA ASN A 515 21.48 -1.36 -1.07
C ASN A 515 20.88 -0.10 -1.72
N TYR A 516 19.59 0.13 -1.51
CA TYR A 516 18.91 1.34 -1.98
C TYR A 516 17.85 1.79 -0.97
N VAL A 517 17.33 3.00 -1.15
CA VAL A 517 16.32 3.61 -0.28
C VAL A 517 15.12 4.01 -1.14
N GLU A 518 13.94 3.82 -0.62
CA GLU A 518 12.71 4.43 -1.13
C GLU A 518 12.24 5.51 -0.15
N MET A 519 11.83 6.66 -0.71
CA MET A 519 11.26 7.79 0.01
C MET A 519 9.78 7.91 -0.32
N TYR A 520 8.97 8.19 0.70
CA TYR A 520 7.52 8.30 0.59
C TYR A 520 7.08 9.65 1.13
N ASP A 521 6.47 10.47 0.27
CA ASP A 521 6.00 11.80 0.58
C ASP A 521 4.51 11.96 0.29
N LYS A 522 3.82 12.78 1.10
CA LYS A 522 2.42 13.14 0.90
C LYS A 522 2.18 14.61 1.20
N HIS A 523 1.23 15.19 0.47
CA HIS A 523 0.66 16.50 0.77
C HIS A 523 -0.85 16.43 0.62
N ASN A 524 -1.59 17.12 1.49
CA ASN A 524 -3.04 17.13 1.44
C ASN A 524 -3.56 18.57 1.63
N LEU A 525 -4.47 18.99 0.73
CA LEU A 525 -5.19 20.24 0.79
C LEU A 525 -6.68 19.93 0.76
N GLY A 526 -7.44 20.53 1.68
CA GLY A 526 -8.87 20.31 1.77
C GLY A 526 -9.65 21.60 1.92
N PHE A 527 -10.86 21.61 1.33
CA PHE A 527 -11.85 22.65 1.47
C PHE A 527 -13.16 22.04 1.93
N ALA A 528 -13.94 22.77 2.71
CA ALA A 528 -15.22 22.29 3.21
C ALA A 528 -16.26 23.39 3.26
N ILE A 529 -17.50 22.99 2.99
CA ILE A 529 -18.72 23.77 3.23
C ILE A 529 -19.68 22.95 4.07
N GLY A 530 -20.35 23.59 5.01
CA GLY A 530 -21.38 22.99 5.85
C GLY A 530 -22.59 23.92 5.97
N LEU A 531 -23.76 23.30 6.01
CA LEU A 531 -25.04 23.99 6.23
C LEU A 531 -25.74 23.29 7.39
N GLY A 532 -26.07 24.02 8.44
CA GLY A 532 -26.82 23.54 9.60
C GLY A 532 -28.10 24.35 9.78
N TYR A 533 -29.21 23.65 10.01
CA TYR A 533 -30.51 24.28 10.23
C TYR A 533 -31.20 23.75 11.48
N HIS A 534 -31.73 24.66 12.30
CA HIS A 534 -32.51 24.38 13.51
C HIS A 534 -33.97 24.67 13.28
N PHE A 535 -34.82 23.66 13.28
CA PHE A 535 -36.27 23.79 13.18
C PHE A 535 -36.87 24.09 14.57
N GLY A 536 -37.63 25.16 14.69
CA GLY A 536 -38.24 25.57 15.94
C GLY A 536 -37.42 26.59 16.75
N ALA A 537 -36.32 27.12 16.23
CA ALA A 537 -35.69 28.31 16.81
C ALA A 537 -36.68 29.51 16.74
N LYS A 538 -36.95 30.13 17.93
CA LYS A 538 -37.77 31.31 18.07
C LYS A 538 -36.93 32.59 17.92
#